data_e22c93bfb865c42b63638349d2d4fda1
#
_entry.id   e22c93bfb865c42b63638349d2d4fda1
#
_cell.length_a   1.000
_cell.length_b   1.000
_cell.length_c   1.000
_cell.angle_alpha   90.00
_cell.angle_beta   90.00
_cell.angle_gamma   90.00
#
_symmetry.space_group_name_H-M   'P 1'
#
loop_
_entity.id
_entity.type
_entity.pdbx_description
1 polymer ?
#
loop_
_entity_poly.entity_id
_entity_poly.type
_entity_poly.pdbx_seq_one_letter_code
_entity_poly.pdbx_strand_id
1 'polypeptide(L)'
;MASGIVLVDKPLGLSSHSAVSGVRKALGTKKVGHAGTLDPAATGLLVMGVNAGTRLLTYLVGLDKSYTATMRLGYETTTDDAEGDKVGESAPAVDSLTDEDIRSAVGPFRGQIEQVPSTYSAIKVDGKRAYDLARSGHDVELTSRVVTISRLETLGITRGDGVIDVELVVDCSSGTYIRALARDMGRALGVGGHLVALRRTRVGPFDVEGAPLPQDIRESQVMSLAEVAGAVMPVVVLEPQEVIDISHGRPIRAQGWPSVGPIAALAGESGGLVAILEASGDRSRILMGVPDSER
;
A
#
# COMPACT_ATOMS: atom_id res chain seq x y z
N MET A 1 -2.01 -25.11 -10.82
CA MET A 1 -2.27 -24.10 -9.78
C MET A 1 -1.97 -22.74 -10.38
N ALA A 2 -2.88 -21.79 -10.28
CA ALA A 2 -2.68 -20.47 -10.85
C ALA A 2 -1.52 -19.73 -10.17
N SER A 3 -0.73 -19.02 -10.98
CA SER A 3 0.33 -18.11 -10.55
C SER A 3 -0.02 -16.71 -11.00
N GLY A 4 -0.05 -15.74 -10.09
CA GLY A 4 -0.43 -14.37 -10.44
C GLY A 4 -0.74 -13.49 -9.24
N ILE A 5 -1.56 -12.49 -9.46
CA ILE A 5 -1.99 -11.52 -8.45
C ILE A 5 -3.50 -11.64 -8.22
N VAL A 6 -3.92 -11.55 -6.98
CA VAL A 6 -5.33 -11.42 -6.61
C VAL A 6 -5.55 -10.14 -5.82
N LEU A 7 -6.69 -9.52 -6.04
CA LEU A 7 -7.18 -8.36 -5.30
C LEU A 7 -8.19 -8.84 -4.29
N VAL A 8 -8.03 -8.47 -3.02
CA VAL A 8 -8.98 -8.83 -1.97
C VAL A 8 -9.40 -7.60 -1.17
N ASP A 9 -10.66 -7.56 -0.79
CA ASP A 9 -11.20 -6.57 0.15
C ASP A 9 -11.02 -7.11 1.57
N LYS A 10 -10.06 -6.56 2.31
CA LYS A 10 -9.80 -6.95 3.69
C LYS A 10 -10.89 -6.38 4.61
N PRO A 11 -11.67 -7.20 5.31
CA PRO A 11 -12.66 -6.72 6.27
C PRO A 11 -12.01 -6.15 7.54
N LEU A 12 -12.80 -5.39 8.30
CA LEU A 12 -12.43 -4.86 9.60
C LEU A 12 -12.06 -5.99 10.58
N GLY A 13 -11.09 -5.75 11.45
CA GLY A 13 -10.65 -6.66 12.50
C GLY A 13 -9.73 -7.80 12.04
N LEU A 14 -9.58 -8.01 10.73
CA LEU A 14 -8.72 -9.04 10.18
C LEU A 14 -7.30 -8.49 9.97
N SER A 15 -6.26 -9.18 10.44
CA SER A 15 -4.88 -8.81 10.12
C SER A 15 -4.56 -9.13 8.65
N SER A 16 -3.60 -8.39 8.05
CA SER A 16 -3.12 -8.72 6.69
C SER A 16 -2.56 -10.15 6.59
N HIS A 17 -1.96 -10.66 7.67
CA HIS A 17 -1.46 -12.05 7.74
C HIS A 17 -2.61 -13.07 7.75
N SER A 18 -3.67 -12.79 8.49
CA SER A 18 -4.88 -13.63 8.50
C SER A 18 -5.58 -13.62 7.14
N ALA A 19 -5.61 -12.48 6.45
CA ALA A 19 -6.12 -12.39 5.08
C ALA A 19 -5.31 -13.27 4.11
N VAL A 20 -3.97 -13.27 4.20
CA VAL A 20 -3.10 -14.20 3.45
C VAL A 20 -3.46 -15.65 3.74
N SER A 21 -3.75 -16.00 4.99
CA SER A 21 -4.15 -17.36 5.38
C SER A 21 -5.51 -17.76 4.78
N GLY A 22 -6.46 -16.81 4.67
CA GLY A 22 -7.74 -17.00 3.97
C GLY A 22 -7.53 -17.35 2.50
N VAL A 23 -6.72 -16.56 1.78
CA VAL A 23 -6.39 -16.80 0.36
C VAL A 23 -5.64 -18.13 0.16
N ARG A 24 -4.69 -18.47 1.04
CA ARG A 24 -4.00 -19.78 1.01
C ARG A 24 -4.97 -20.95 1.09
N LYS A 25 -5.96 -20.86 1.95
CA LYS A 25 -6.99 -21.89 2.13
C LYS A 25 -7.90 -21.96 0.91
N ALA A 26 -8.37 -20.83 0.41
CA ALA A 26 -9.28 -20.75 -0.73
C ALA A 26 -8.66 -21.29 -2.03
N LEU A 27 -7.37 -21.00 -2.27
CA LEU A 27 -6.65 -21.43 -3.50
C LEU A 27 -5.82 -22.72 -3.31
N GLY A 28 -5.84 -23.35 -2.14
CA GLY A 28 -5.11 -24.60 -1.88
C GLY A 28 -3.58 -24.48 -2.02
N THR A 29 -2.98 -23.29 -1.79
CA THR A 29 -1.54 -23.06 -1.92
C THR A 29 -0.94 -22.43 -0.67
N LYS A 30 0.32 -22.76 -0.38
CA LYS A 30 1.06 -22.17 0.75
C LYS A 30 1.79 -20.87 0.37
N LYS A 31 2.07 -20.66 -0.92
CA LYS A 31 2.89 -19.55 -1.42
C LYS A 31 2.01 -18.35 -1.77
N VAL A 32 1.66 -17.56 -0.75
CA VAL A 32 0.91 -16.31 -0.87
C VAL A 32 1.57 -15.25 0.00
N GLY A 33 1.70 -14.03 -0.52
CA GLY A 33 2.18 -12.83 0.17
C GLY A 33 1.35 -11.61 -0.21
N HIS A 34 1.63 -10.43 0.37
CA HIS A 34 0.92 -9.18 0.04
C HIS A 34 1.87 -8.01 -0.22
N ALA A 35 1.42 -7.00 -0.99
CA ALA A 35 2.12 -5.76 -1.29
C ALA A 35 1.59 -4.60 -0.42
N GLY A 36 2.09 -4.52 0.80
CA GLY A 36 1.73 -3.44 1.74
C GLY A 36 0.68 -3.83 2.77
N THR A 37 1.08 -3.78 4.02
CA THR A 37 0.24 -4.09 5.19
C THR A 37 -0.94 -3.13 5.30
N LEU A 38 -2.07 -3.64 5.77
CA LEU A 38 -3.17 -2.90 6.38
C LEU A 38 -3.26 -3.32 7.84
N ASP A 39 -3.44 -2.34 8.73
CA ASP A 39 -3.69 -2.58 10.15
C ASP A 39 -5.01 -3.35 10.35
N PRO A 40 -5.23 -4.04 11.47
CA PRO A 40 -6.50 -4.74 11.74
C PRO A 40 -7.71 -3.80 11.68
N ALA A 41 -7.58 -2.58 12.21
CA ALA A 41 -8.60 -1.54 12.18
C ALA A 41 -8.85 -0.93 10.79
N ALA A 42 -7.97 -1.17 9.81
CA ALA A 42 -8.17 -0.70 8.44
C ALA A 42 -8.86 -1.76 7.57
N THR A 43 -9.61 -1.31 6.57
CA THR A 43 -10.29 -2.14 5.57
C THR A 43 -9.77 -1.88 4.16
N GLY A 44 -10.25 -2.63 3.19
CA GLY A 44 -10.07 -2.31 1.77
C GLY A 44 -8.99 -3.11 1.07
N LEU A 45 -8.51 -2.60 -0.04
CA LEU A 45 -7.71 -3.32 -1.01
C LEU A 45 -6.39 -3.85 -0.44
N LEU A 46 -6.20 -5.14 -0.55
CA LEU A 46 -4.94 -5.83 -0.29
C LEU A 46 -4.54 -6.61 -1.54
N VAL A 47 -3.47 -6.17 -2.20
CA VAL A 47 -2.92 -6.82 -3.39
C VAL A 47 -2.06 -7.98 -2.95
N MET A 48 -2.38 -9.21 -3.39
CA MET A 48 -1.69 -10.42 -2.97
C MET A 48 -1.10 -11.18 -4.16
N GLY A 49 0.14 -11.65 -3.99
CA GLY A 49 0.79 -12.53 -4.94
C GLY A 49 0.57 -13.99 -4.58
N VAL A 50 0.28 -14.80 -5.58
CA VAL A 50 0.04 -16.25 -5.50
C VAL A 50 1.12 -16.96 -6.30
N ASN A 51 1.79 -17.95 -5.74
CA ASN A 51 2.86 -18.74 -6.35
C ASN A 51 3.96 -17.85 -6.95
N ALA A 52 4.21 -17.86 -8.27
CA ALA A 52 5.17 -16.97 -8.92
C ALA A 52 4.83 -15.49 -8.72
N GLY A 53 3.56 -15.13 -8.60
CA GLY A 53 3.11 -13.75 -8.33
C GLY A 53 3.70 -13.14 -7.07
N THR A 54 4.13 -13.94 -6.09
CA THR A 54 4.82 -13.40 -4.90
C THR A 54 6.10 -12.64 -5.23
N ARG A 55 6.72 -12.92 -6.38
CA ARG A 55 7.95 -12.25 -6.85
C ARG A 55 7.65 -10.88 -7.47
N LEU A 56 6.45 -10.68 -8.03
CA LEU A 56 6.01 -9.38 -8.53
C LEU A 56 5.72 -8.36 -7.42
N LEU A 57 5.45 -8.81 -6.19
CA LEU A 57 5.10 -7.92 -5.08
C LEU A 57 6.14 -6.82 -4.82
N THR A 58 7.41 -7.08 -5.11
CA THR A 58 8.50 -6.09 -5.00
C THR A 58 8.24 -4.86 -5.86
N TYR A 59 7.61 -5.03 -7.02
CA TYR A 59 7.29 -3.95 -7.97
C TYR A 59 5.96 -3.27 -7.66
N LEU A 60 5.12 -3.89 -6.82
CA LEU A 60 3.79 -3.39 -6.46
C LEU A 60 3.78 -2.61 -5.14
N VAL A 61 4.72 -2.92 -4.22
CA VAL A 61 4.75 -2.29 -2.90
C VAL A 61 5.01 -0.78 -2.95
N GLY A 62 5.76 -0.31 -3.95
CA GLY A 62 6.12 1.10 -4.17
C GLY A 62 5.04 1.95 -4.84
N LEU A 63 3.96 1.36 -5.33
CA LEU A 63 2.88 2.08 -6.01
C LEU A 63 2.15 3.06 -5.08
N ASP A 64 1.58 4.11 -5.66
CA ASP A 64 0.73 5.06 -4.96
C ASP A 64 -0.54 4.41 -4.44
N LYS A 65 -1.13 5.02 -3.42
CA LYS A 65 -2.33 4.48 -2.76
C LYS A 65 -3.37 5.58 -2.58
N SER A 66 -4.63 5.17 -2.64
CA SER A 66 -5.77 6.02 -2.30
C SER A 66 -6.51 5.44 -1.09
N TYR A 67 -7.00 6.36 -0.26
CA TYR A 67 -7.73 6.01 0.94
C TYR A 67 -8.96 6.90 1.11
N THR A 68 -10.00 6.34 1.73
CA THR A 68 -10.98 7.11 2.48
C THR A 68 -10.68 6.93 3.97
N ALA A 69 -10.82 7.99 4.75
CA ALA A 69 -10.48 7.97 6.16
C ALA A 69 -11.44 8.84 6.96
N THR A 70 -11.68 8.49 8.22
CA THR A 70 -12.34 9.36 9.18
C THR A 70 -11.33 9.72 10.27
N MET A 71 -11.00 10.99 10.35
CA MET A 71 -10.17 11.57 11.41
C MET A 71 -11.10 12.13 12.49
N ARG A 72 -10.80 11.85 13.76
CA ARG A 72 -11.45 12.47 14.91
C ARG A 72 -10.54 13.51 15.54
N LEU A 73 -11.06 14.73 15.69
CA LEU A 73 -10.44 15.84 16.41
C LEU A 73 -10.99 15.91 17.84
N GLY A 74 -10.18 16.41 18.79
CA GLY A 74 -10.58 16.63 20.19
C GLY A 74 -9.64 15.97 21.19
N TYR A 75 -8.94 14.90 20.80
CA TYR A 75 -7.91 14.25 21.63
C TYR A 75 -7.00 13.35 20.77
N GLU A 76 -5.83 13.02 21.32
CA GLU A 76 -4.91 12.04 20.74
C GLU A 76 -5.11 10.65 21.35
N THR A 77 -4.58 9.62 20.70
CA THR A 77 -4.50 8.25 21.24
C THR A 77 -3.07 7.73 21.16
N THR A 78 -2.74 6.73 21.96
CA THR A 78 -1.39 6.15 22.02
C THR A 78 -0.93 5.50 20.73
N THR A 79 -1.86 5.08 19.86
CA THR A 79 -1.57 4.39 18.58
C THR A 79 -1.84 5.27 17.35
N ASP A 80 -2.24 6.53 17.54
CA ASP A 80 -2.74 7.44 16.49
C ASP A 80 -4.01 6.91 15.79
N ASP A 81 -4.70 5.91 16.37
CA ASP A 81 -5.96 5.35 15.89
C ASP A 81 -6.91 4.99 17.04
N ALA A 82 -8.12 4.52 16.73
CA ALA A 82 -9.15 4.20 17.71
C ALA A 82 -8.86 2.96 18.57
N GLU A 83 -7.81 2.19 18.30
CA GLU A 83 -7.41 1.03 19.13
C GLU A 83 -6.54 1.44 20.32
N GLY A 84 -6.00 2.68 20.32
CA GLY A 84 -5.15 3.21 21.40
C GLY A 84 -5.94 3.85 22.53
N ASP A 85 -5.31 3.89 23.71
CA ASP A 85 -5.82 4.62 24.86
C ASP A 85 -5.76 6.13 24.60
N LYS A 86 -6.76 6.86 25.08
CA LYS A 86 -6.80 8.32 25.03
C LYS A 86 -5.62 8.93 25.78
N VAL A 87 -4.93 9.88 25.15
CA VAL A 87 -3.82 10.63 25.73
C VAL A 87 -4.33 12.01 26.20
N GLY A 88 -4.21 12.27 27.49
CA GLY A 88 -4.64 13.53 28.08
C GLY A 88 -6.16 13.72 28.13
N GLU A 89 -6.59 14.95 28.35
CA GLU A 89 -7.99 15.35 28.34
C GLU A 89 -8.41 15.81 26.94
N SER A 90 -9.74 15.82 26.67
CA SER A 90 -10.27 16.44 25.45
C SER A 90 -9.99 17.94 25.44
N ALA A 91 -9.60 18.48 24.30
CA ALA A 91 -9.33 19.89 24.14
C ALA A 91 -10.66 20.68 24.04
N PRO A 92 -10.99 21.56 25.03
CA PRO A 92 -12.22 22.35 24.95
C PRO A 92 -12.30 23.23 23.70
N ALA A 93 -11.16 23.56 23.11
CA ALA A 93 -11.07 24.37 21.90
C ALA A 93 -11.68 23.68 20.66
N VAL A 94 -11.94 22.37 20.70
CA VAL A 94 -12.53 21.66 19.56
C VAL A 94 -13.90 22.21 19.19
N ASP A 95 -14.72 22.59 20.19
CA ASP A 95 -16.07 23.12 19.95
C ASP A 95 -16.06 24.51 19.29
N SER A 96 -14.94 25.24 19.35
CA SER A 96 -14.76 26.55 18.72
C SER A 96 -14.25 26.48 17.27
N LEU A 97 -13.76 25.32 16.81
CA LEU A 97 -13.27 25.18 15.45
C LEU A 97 -14.42 25.33 14.44
N THR A 98 -14.21 26.20 13.46
CA THR A 98 -15.15 26.31 12.33
C THR A 98 -14.84 25.27 11.24
N ASP A 99 -15.78 25.03 10.35
CA ASP A 99 -15.54 24.16 9.20
C ASP A 99 -14.46 24.73 8.27
N GLU A 100 -14.31 26.06 8.22
CA GLU A 100 -13.27 26.72 7.45
C GLU A 100 -11.88 26.49 8.05
N ASP A 101 -11.74 26.55 9.38
CA ASP A 101 -10.49 26.22 10.06
C ASP A 101 -10.04 24.80 9.72
N ILE A 102 -10.97 23.85 9.77
CA ILE A 102 -10.70 22.43 9.47
C ILE A 102 -10.32 22.26 7.98
N ARG A 103 -11.06 22.88 7.05
CA ARG A 103 -10.75 22.79 5.61
C ARG A 103 -9.43 23.46 5.27
N SER A 104 -9.10 24.58 5.92
CA SER A 104 -7.85 25.30 5.71
C SER A 104 -6.65 24.52 6.24
N ALA A 105 -6.80 23.76 7.33
CA ALA A 105 -5.75 22.95 7.93
C ALA A 105 -5.23 21.82 7.03
N VAL A 106 -5.99 21.44 5.99
CA VAL A 106 -5.59 20.41 5.02
C VAL A 106 -4.47 20.88 4.10
N GLY A 107 -4.43 22.17 3.78
CA GLY A 107 -3.53 22.78 2.79
C GLY A 107 -2.05 22.45 3.01
N PRO A 108 -1.49 22.69 4.22
CA PRO A 108 -0.09 22.42 4.54
C PRO A 108 0.35 20.97 4.42
N PHE A 109 -0.58 20.02 4.42
CA PHE A 109 -0.31 18.58 4.31
C PHE A 109 -0.38 18.06 2.87
N ARG A 110 -0.58 18.93 1.86
CA ARG A 110 -0.50 18.56 0.43
C ARG A 110 0.91 18.74 -0.10
N GLY A 111 1.25 17.93 -1.10
CA GLY A 111 2.58 17.93 -1.73
C GLY A 111 3.58 17.09 -0.94
N GLN A 112 4.84 17.47 -0.99
CA GLN A 112 5.89 16.81 -0.23
C GLN A 112 5.90 17.32 1.21
N ILE A 113 5.79 16.37 2.15
CA ILE A 113 5.86 16.65 3.58
C ILE A 113 6.85 15.73 4.26
N GLU A 114 7.44 16.21 5.35
CA GLU A 114 8.15 15.36 6.30
C GLU A 114 7.15 14.76 7.29
N GLN A 115 7.14 13.45 7.41
CA GLN A 115 6.24 12.75 8.31
C GLN A 115 7.02 11.83 9.24
N VAL A 116 6.79 11.94 10.54
CA VAL A 116 7.23 10.96 11.54
C VAL A 116 6.15 9.87 11.59
N PRO A 117 6.49 8.62 11.25
CA PRO A 117 5.53 7.51 11.27
C PRO A 117 4.91 7.30 12.65
N SER A 118 3.75 6.64 12.72
CA SER A 118 3.18 6.20 13.99
C SER A 118 4.09 5.17 14.66
N THR A 119 4.25 5.28 15.97
CA THR A 119 5.13 4.41 16.78
C THR A 119 4.72 2.94 16.66
N TYR A 120 3.43 2.66 16.60
CA TYR A 120 2.89 1.32 16.37
C TYR A 120 2.87 0.98 14.86
N SER A 121 4.06 0.74 14.30
CA SER A 121 4.22 0.43 12.87
C SER A 121 5.10 -0.78 12.62
N ALA A 122 5.06 -1.31 11.38
CA ALA A 122 5.90 -2.42 10.95
C ALA A 122 7.34 -2.02 10.59
N ILE A 123 7.72 -0.76 10.83
CA ILE A 123 9.08 -0.25 10.60
C ILE A 123 10.05 -0.99 11.50
N LYS A 124 11.21 -1.32 10.97
CA LYS A 124 12.28 -1.94 11.75
C LYS A 124 13.23 -0.86 12.29
N VAL A 125 13.43 -0.87 13.60
CA VAL A 125 14.45 -0.10 14.32
C VAL A 125 15.40 -1.13 14.93
N ASP A 126 16.67 -1.07 14.57
CA ASP A 126 17.71 -2.03 15.02
C ASP A 126 17.34 -3.51 14.79
N GLY A 127 16.68 -3.79 13.66
CA GLY A 127 16.27 -5.15 13.28
C GLY A 127 14.97 -5.66 13.93
N LYS A 128 14.41 -4.96 14.91
CA LYS A 128 13.12 -5.26 15.56
C LYS A 128 12.03 -4.36 15.01
N ARG A 129 10.78 -4.81 15.01
CA ARG A 129 9.65 -3.96 14.58
C ARG A 129 9.36 -2.92 15.64
N ALA A 130 9.08 -1.67 15.24
CA ALA A 130 8.71 -0.58 16.15
C ALA A 130 7.52 -0.95 17.03
N TYR A 131 6.53 -1.64 16.47
CA TYR A 131 5.39 -2.20 17.19
C TYR A 131 5.78 -3.14 18.35
N ASP A 132 6.75 -4.05 18.15
CA ASP A 132 7.19 -5.00 19.17
C ASP A 132 7.96 -4.25 20.30
N LEU A 133 8.74 -3.23 19.94
CA LEU A 133 9.46 -2.39 20.89
C LEU A 133 8.51 -1.55 21.73
N ALA A 134 7.54 -0.88 21.10
CA ALA A 134 6.54 -0.05 21.79
C ALA A 134 5.70 -0.87 22.78
N ARG A 135 5.25 -2.07 22.39
CA ARG A 135 4.53 -2.99 23.30
C ARG A 135 5.35 -3.46 24.49
N SER A 136 6.67 -3.55 24.34
CA SER A 136 7.57 -3.90 25.45
C SER A 136 7.98 -2.71 26.31
N GLY A 137 7.34 -1.52 26.12
CA GLY A 137 7.56 -0.33 26.93
C GLY A 137 8.85 0.44 26.62
N HIS A 138 9.44 0.20 25.44
CA HIS A 138 10.61 0.98 25.00
C HIS A 138 10.15 2.22 24.24
N ASP A 139 10.78 3.35 24.53
CA ASP A 139 10.64 4.54 23.72
C ASP A 139 11.27 4.30 22.36
N VAL A 140 10.49 4.49 21.29
CA VAL A 140 10.92 4.28 19.92
C VAL A 140 10.97 5.63 19.21
N GLU A 141 12.16 6.16 19.02
CA GLU A 141 12.36 7.32 18.16
C GLU A 141 12.35 6.88 16.68
N LEU A 142 11.37 7.36 15.94
CA LEU A 142 11.28 7.13 14.50
C LEU A 142 11.77 8.36 13.75
N THR A 143 12.66 8.13 12.78
CA THR A 143 13.14 9.19 11.89
C THR A 143 12.04 9.62 10.93
N SER A 144 11.92 10.94 10.73
CA SER A 144 11.05 11.49 9.70
C SER A 144 11.42 10.99 8.31
N ARG A 145 10.45 10.92 7.43
CA ARG A 145 10.62 10.57 6.02
C ARG A 145 9.82 11.51 5.15
N VAL A 146 10.35 11.77 3.95
CA VAL A 146 9.62 12.53 2.95
C VAL A 146 8.58 11.62 2.30
N VAL A 147 7.32 12.06 2.30
CA VAL A 147 6.21 11.44 1.59
C VAL A 147 5.49 12.48 0.74
N THR A 148 4.78 12.04 -0.28
CA THR A 148 4.01 12.94 -1.15
C THR A 148 2.52 12.66 -0.99
N ILE A 149 1.74 13.67 -0.68
CA ILE A 149 0.27 13.64 -0.65
C ILE A 149 -0.23 14.43 -1.84
N SER A 150 -0.59 13.74 -2.91
CA SER A 150 -1.03 14.36 -4.17
C SER A 150 -2.46 14.87 -4.10
N ARG A 151 -3.30 14.27 -3.23
CA ARG A 151 -4.67 14.70 -2.95
C ARG A 151 -4.97 14.56 -1.48
N LEU A 152 -5.58 15.59 -0.90
CA LEU A 152 -6.12 15.57 0.46
C LEU A 152 -7.33 16.50 0.48
N GLU A 153 -8.51 15.93 0.65
CA GLU A 153 -9.78 16.67 0.59
C GLU A 153 -10.69 16.27 1.74
N THR A 154 -11.40 17.27 2.29
CA THR A 154 -12.45 17.07 3.28
C THR A 154 -13.77 16.83 2.56
N LEU A 155 -14.38 15.66 2.74
CA LEU A 155 -15.68 15.30 2.18
C LEU A 155 -16.85 15.73 3.07
N GLY A 156 -16.70 15.53 4.38
CA GLY A 156 -17.73 15.79 5.38
C GLY A 156 -17.13 16.17 6.73
N ILE A 157 -17.90 16.90 7.53
CA ILE A 157 -17.57 17.28 8.89
C ILE A 157 -18.81 17.00 9.74
N THR A 158 -18.67 16.16 10.76
CA THR A 158 -19.75 15.81 11.69
C THR A 158 -19.33 16.18 13.11
N ARG A 159 -20.16 16.95 13.81
CA ARG A 159 -19.90 17.42 15.17
C ARG A 159 -20.59 16.53 16.20
N GLY A 160 -19.82 16.11 17.20
CA GLY A 160 -20.29 15.37 18.37
C GLY A 160 -20.02 16.16 19.66
N ASP A 161 -20.27 15.53 20.80
CA ASP A 161 -20.01 16.11 22.11
C ASP A 161 -18.50 16.08 22.42
N GLY A 162 -17.85 17.26 22.33
CA GLY A 162 -16.41 17.44 22.51
C GLY A 162 -15.53 16.77 21.47
N VAL A 163 -16.05 16.42 20.29
CA VAL A 163 -15.29 15.84 19.18
C VAL A 163 -15.84 16.28 17.83
N ILE A 164 -14.98 16.25 16.81
CA ILE A 164 -15.37 16.48 15.41
C ILE A 164 -14.82 15.34 14.56
N ASP A 165 -15.68 14.65 13.82
CA ASP A 165 -15.29 13.66 12.83
C ASP A 165 -15.21 14.31 11.45
N VAL A 166 -14.05 14.13 10.80
CA VAL A 166 -13.74 14.69 9.49
C VAL A 166 -13.50 13.56 8.50
N GLU A 167 -14.34 13.48 7.49
CA GLU A 167 -14.19 12.51 6.40
C GLU A 167 -13.20 13.05 5.36
N LEU A 168 -12.21 12.24 5.01
CA LEU A 168 -11.10 12.59 4.13
C LEU A 168 -10.97 11.63 2.96
N VAL A 169 -10.55 12.16 1.80
CA VAL A 169 -9.94 11.38 0.72
C VAL A 169 -8.47 11.74 0.64
N VAL A 170 -7.62 10.71 0.53
CA VAL A 170 -6.17 10.87 0.50
C VAL A 170 -5.57 10.04 -0.63
N ASP A 171 -4.86 10.69 -1.58
CA ASP A 171 -3.99 10.03 -2.53
C ASP A 171 -2.53 10.33 -2.16
N CYS A 172 -1.71 9.31 -2.01
CA CYS A 172 -0.37 9.48 -1.48
C CYS A 172 0.63 8.45 -2.01
N SER A 173 1.90 8.79 -1.91
CA SER A 173 3.02 7.89 -2.19
C SER A 173 3.06 6.72 -1.21
N SER A 174 3.73 5.64 -1.61
CA SER A 174 4.02 4.53 -0.71
C SER A 174 4.80 5.02 0.53
N GLY A 175 4.53 4.40 1.67
CA GLY A 175 5.18 4.73 2.93
C GLY A 175 4.51 5.84 3.74
N THR A 176 3.44 6.46 3.24
CA THR A 176 2.63 7.43 3.98
C THR A 176 1.80 6.73 5.05
N TYR A 177 1.78 7.29 6.26
CA TYR A 177 0.98 6.83 7.40
C TYR A 177 -0.23 7.75 7.60
N ILE A 178 -1.41 7.27 7.25
CA ILE A 178 -2.65 8.07 7.38
C ILE A 178 -2.98 8.34 8.86
N ARG A 179 -2.59 7.44 9.77
CA ARG A 179 -2.67 7.65 11.24
C ARG A 179 -1.83 8.86 11.69
N ALA A 180 -0.58 8.93 11.24
CA ALA A 180 0.28 10.06 11.53
C ALA A 180 -0.24 11.36 10.92
N LEU A 181 -0.86 11.30 9.73
CA LEU A 181 -1.49 12.47 9.12
C LEU A 181 -2.64 13.01 10.00
N ALA A 182 -3.52 12.14 10.52
CA ALA A 182 -4.60 12.53 11.41
C ALA A 182 -4.08 13.16 12.73
N ARG A 183 -3.05 12.55 13.34
CA ARG A 183 -2.35 13.11 14.51
C ARG A 183 -1.79 14.50 14.22
N ASP A 184 -1.03 14.64 13.14
CA ASP A 184 -0.30 15.87 12.81
C ASP A 184 -1.28 17.01 12.45
N MET A 185 -2.38 16.71 11.74
CA MET A 185 -3.46 17.68 11.47
C MET A 185 -4.15 18.12 12.78
N GLY A 186 -4.46 17.19 13.69
CA GLY A 186 -5.06 17.50 14.98
C GLY A 186 -4.15 18.38 15.86
N ARG A 187 -2.84 18.12 15.80
CA ARG A 187 -1.82 18.96 16.48
C ARG A 187 -1.73 20.36 15.88
N ALA A 188 -1.76 20.47 14.54
CA ALA A 188 -1.75 21.76 13.86
C ALA A 188 -2.97 22.63 14.21
N LEU A 189 -4.12 22.00 14.47
CA LEU A 189 -5.33 22.66 14.94
C LEU A 189 -5.34 22.93 16.46
N GLY A 190 -4.35 22.43 17.21
CA GLY A 190 -4.22 22.61 18.66
C GLY A 190 -5.23 21.83 19.50
N VAL A 191 -5.91 20.83 18.91
CA VAL A 191 -6.97 20.06 19.59
C VAL A 191 -6.67 18.57 19.71
N GLY A 192 -5.54 18.11 19.12
CA GLY A 192 -5.25 16.69 18.99
C GLY A 192 -6.15 16.00 17.99
N GLY A 193 -5.71 14.84 17.53
CA GLY A 193 -6.47 14.05 16.55
C GLY A 193 -5.93 12.65 16.39
N HIS A 194 -6.78 11.75 15.92
CA HIS A 194 -6.45 10.36 15.64
C HIS A 194 -7.35 9.81 14.53
N LEU A 195 -7.03 8.65 14.02
CA LEU A 195 -7.79 7.98 12.96
C LEU A 195 -8.86 7.06 13.56
N VAL A 196 -10.13 7.20 13.15
CA VAL A 196 -11.23 6.32 13.59
C VAL A 196 -11.60 5.26 12.55
N ALA A 197 -11.44 5.59 11.26
CA ALA A 197 -11.69 4.65 10.18
C ALA A 197 -10.70 4.85 9.04
N LEU A 198 -10.29 3.76 8.41
CA LEU A 198 -9.41 3.75 7.25
C LEU A 198 -9.83 2.67 6.26
N ARG A 199 -10.00 3.08 5.01
CA ARG A 199 -10.22 2.14 3.91
C ARG A 199 -9.27 2.45 2.76
N ARG A 200 -8.43 1.50 2.38
CA ARG A 200 -7.62 1.62 1.17
C ARG A 200 -8.46 1.26 -0.04
N THR A 201 -8.71 2.24 -0.90
CA THR A 201 -9.56 2.07 -2.09
C THR A 201 -8.75 1.65 -3.31
N ARG A 202 -7.47 2.08 -3.44
CA ARG A 202 -6.64 1.85 -4.62
C ARG A 202 -5.17 1.59 -4.26
N VAL A 203 -4.49 0.80 -5.09
CA VAL A 203 -3.03 0.60 -5.11
C VAL A 203 -2.58 0.62 -6.56
N GLY A 204 -1.85 1.66 -6.99
CA GLY A 204 -1.49 1.86 -8.39
C GLY A 204 -2.73 1.84 -9.30
N PRO A 205 -2.77 0.98 -10.33
CA PRO A 205 -3.92 0.84 -11.22
C PRO A 205 -5.04 -0.07 -10.66
N PHE A 206 -4.85 -0.67 -9.49
CA PHE A 206 -5.79 -1.64 -8.93
C PHE A 206 -6.75 -0.98 -7.96
N ASP A 207 -8.05 -1.22 -8.15
CA ASP A 207 -9.13 -0.71 -7.30
C ASP A 207 -9.71 -1.83 -6.40
N VAL A 208 -10.35 -1.43 -5.29
CA VAL A 208 -11.03 -2.35 -4.38
C VAL A 208 -12.41 -2.77 -4.89
N GLU A 209 -12.96 -2.06 -5.87
CA GLU A 209 -14.29 -2.34 -6.40
C GLU A 209 -14.37 -3.75 -6.99
N GLY A 210 -15.35 -4.52 -6.58
CA GLY A 210 -15.54 -5.90 -7.01
C GLY A 210 -14.55 -6.90 -6.42
N ALA A 211 -13.60 -6.48 -5.57
CA ALA A 211 -12.68 -7.39 -4.91
C ALA A 211 -13.42 -8.26 -3.87
N PRO A 212 -13.26 -9.60 -3.90
CA PRO A 212 -13.91 -10.49 -2.93
C PRO A 212 -13.22 -10.44 -1.56
N LEU A 213 -13.87 -11.02 -0.56
CA LEU A 213 -13.25 -11.29 0.73
C LEU A 213 -12.13 -12.35 0.57
N PRO A 214 -11.11 -12.36 1.46
CA PRO A 214 -9.97 -13.28 1.34
C PRO A 214 -10.31 -14.76 1.23
N GLN A 215 -11.39 -15.21 1.89
CA GLN A 215 -11.85 -16.61 1.88
C GLN A 215 -12.70 -16.97 0.65
N ASP A 216 -13.20 -15.97 -0.09
CA ASP A 216 -14.12 -16.14 -1.22
C ASP A 216 -13.41 -16.08 -2.58
N ILE A 217 -12.08 -15.89 -2.57
CA ILE A 217 -11.26 -15.83 -3.77
C ILE A 217 -11.30 -17.15 -4.55
N ARG A 218 -11.38 -17.05 -5.86
CA ARG A 218 -11.40 -18.20 -6.79
C ARG A 218 -10.23 -18.13 -7.76
N GLU A 219 -9.83 -19.27 -8.30
CA GLU A 219 -8.73 -19.35 -9.27
C GLU A 219 -8.96 -18.50 -10.52
N SER A 220 -10.21 -18.33 -10.96
CA SER A 220 -10.60 -17.44 -12.08
C SER A 220 -10.38 -15.95 -11.83
N GLN A 221 -10.11 -15.54 -10.59
CA GLN A 221 -9.83 -14.17 -10.21
C GLN A 221 -8.33 -13.89 -10.06
N VAL A 222 -7.49 -14.89 -10.35
CA VAL A 222 -6.04 -14.72 -10.37
C VAL A 222 -5.64 -14.06 -11.68
N MET A 223 -5.25 -12.80 -11.62
CA MET A 223 -4.71 -12.03 -12.75
C MET A 223 -3.35 -12.60 -13.14
N SER A 224 -3.10 -12.73 -14.45
CA SER A 224 -1.83 -13.25 -14.96
C SER A 224 -0.65 -12.33 -14.62
N LEU A 225 0.56 -12.90 -14.60
CA LEU A 225 1.79 -12.12 -14.37
C LEU A 225 2.00 -11.07 -15.46
N ALA A 226 1.65 -11.39 -16.71
CA ALA A 226 1.78 -10.50 -17.86
C ALA A 226 0.83 -9.30 -17.77
N GLU A 227 -0.44 -9.55 -17.44
CA GLU A 227 -1.46 -8.52 -17.25
C GLU A 227 -1.04 -7.54 -16.16
N VAL A 228 -0.63 -8.05 -14.99
CA VAL A 228 -0.22 -7.20 -13.86
C VAL A 228 1.06 -6.44 -14.16
N ALA A 229 2.06 -7.08 -14.75
CA ALA A 229 3.31 -6.40 -15.10
C ALA A 229 3.07 -5.29 -16.13
N GLY A 230 2.25 -5.57 -17.16
CA GLY A 230 1.90 -4.57 -18.17
C GLY A 230 1.07 -3.40 -17.65
N ALA A 231 0.34 -3.59 -16.55
CA ALA A 231 -0.42 -2.50 -15.91
C ALA A 231 0.47 -1.53 -15.11
N VAL A 232 1.66 -1.96 -14.67
CA VAL A 232 2.49 -1.17 -13.71
C VAL A 232 3.85 -0.75 -14.24
N MET A 233 4.27 -1.29 -15.40
CA MET A 233 5.57 -0.94 -15.99
C MET A 233 5.51 -1.00 -17.53
N PRO A 234 6.47 -0.36 -18.24
CA PRO A 234 6.61 -0.47 -19.68
C PRO A 234 6.75 -1.92 -20.12
N VAL A 235 6.24 -2.23 -21.33
CA VAL A 235 6.25 -3.57 -21.91
C VAL A 235 7.17 -3.60 -23.13
N VAL A 236 7.93 -4.68 -23.27
CA VAL A 236 8.60 -5.08 -24.52
C VAL A 236 8.15 -6.47 -24.91
N VAL A 237 7.95 -6.68 -26.21
CA VAL A 237 7.58 -7.97 -26.77
C VAL A 237 8.85 -8.61 -27.32
N LEU A 238 9.13 -9.82 -26.90
CA LEU A 238 10.34 -10.57 -27.26
C LEU A 238 10.08 -11.46 -28.49
N GLU A 239 11.03 -11.47 -29.40
CA GLU A 239 11.09 -12.45 -30.47
C GLU A 239 11.40 -13.86 -29.91
N PRO A 240 11.05 -14.96 -30.62
CA PRO A 240 11.25 -16.33 -30.13
C PRO A 240 12.68 -16.63 -29.65
N GLN A 241 13.70 -16.12 -30.40
CA GLN A 241 15.10 -16.32 -30.02
C GLN A 241 15.46 -15.56 -28.73
N GLU A 242 14.92 -14.35 -28.54
CA GLU A 242 15.13 -13.55 -27.34
C GLU A 242 14.50 -14.19 -26.12
N VAL A 243 13.33 -14.83 -26.25
CA VAL A 243 12.70 -15.63 -25.21
C VAL A 243 13.63 -16.75 -24.75
N ILE A 244 14.25 -17.48 -25.70
CA ILE A 244 15.21 -18.53 -25.42
C ILE A 244 16.43 -17.95 -24.69
N ASP A 245 17.00 -16.85 -25.16
CA ASP A 245 18.19 -16.24 -24.58
C ASP A 245 17.90 -15.79 -23.15
N ILE A 246 16.81 -15.07 -22.89
CA ILE A 246 16.42 -14.61 -21.57
C ILE A 246 16.14 -15.81 -20.64
N SER A 247 15.49 -16.86 -21.12
CA SER A 247 15.22 -18.09 -20.34
C SER A 247 16.49 -18.78 -19.89
N HIS A 248 17.58 -18.65 -20.65
CA HIS A 248 18.90 -19.17 -20.31
C HIS A 248 19.79 -18.15 -19.57
N GLY A 249 19.24 -17.01 -19.17
CA GLY A 249 19.99 -15.96 -18.44
C GLY A 249 20.90 -15.11 -19.33
N ARG A 250 20.74 -15.14 -20.65
CA ARG A 250 21.55 -14.40 -21.60
C ARG A 250 20.96 -13.01 -21.82
N PRO A 251 21.75 -11.92 -21.75
CA PRO A 251 21.23 -10.58 -22.02
C PRO A 251 20.99 -10.37 -23.53
N ILE A 252 19.90 -9.70 -23.87
CA ILE A 252 19.52 -9.27 -25.22
C ILE A 252 19.82 -7.78 -25.44
N ARG A 253 19.65 -7.28 -26.66
CA ARG A 253 19.77 -5.85 -26.95
C ARG A 253 18.62 -5.06 -26.34
N ALA A 254 18.93 -3.90 -25.76
CA ALA A 254 17.99 -2.99 -25.11
C ALA A 254 17.76 -1.71 -25.91
N GLN A 255 17.81 -1.78 -27.23
CA GLN A 255 17.70 -0.59 -28.10
C GLN A 255 16.27 -0.02 -28.05
N GLY A 256 16.14 1.27 -27.75
CA GLY A 256 14.84 1.95 -27.70
C GLY A 256 14.06 1.71 -26.40
N TRP A 257 14.62 1.01 -25.43
CA TRP A 257 13.97 0.79 -24.14
C TRP A 257 14.06 2.03 -23.23
N PRO A 258 13.15 2.16 -22.26
CA PRO A 258 13.30 3.14 -21.20
C PRO A 258 14.67 3.00 -20.51
N SER A 259 15.35 4.12 -20.31
CA SER A 259 16.71 4.14 -19.73
C SER A 259 16.75 3.85 -18.23
N VAL A 260 15.60 3.89 -17.55
CA VAL A 260 15.50 3.72 -16.10
C VAL A 260 14.25 2.93 -15.76
N GLY A 261 14.39 2.01 -14.82
CA GLY A 261 13.29 1.26 -14.21
C GLY A 261 13.04 -0.11 -14.83
N PRO A 262 12.16 -0.90 -14.19
CA PRO A 262 11.82 -2.23 -14.63
C PRO A 262 10.93 -2.21 -15.89
N ILE A 263 11.10 -3.23 -16.74
CA ILE A 263 10.39 -3.42 -18.00
C ILE A 263 9.85 -4.86 -18.01
N ALA A 264 8.57 -5.04 -18.31
CA ALA A 264 7.96 -6.34 -18.50
C ALA A 264 8.30 -6.88 -19.90
N ALA A 265 8.96 -8.02 -19.95
CA ALA A 265 9.31 -8.71 -21.19
C ALA A 265 8.32 -9.85 -21.43
N LEU A 266 7.48 -9.73 -22.48
CA LEU A 266 6.44 -10.68 -22.83
C LEU A 266 6.87 -11.50 -24.05
N ALA A 267 6.49 -12.78 -24.08
CA ALA A 267 6.66 -13.61 -25.26
C ALA A 267 5.65 -13.20 -26.35
N GLY A 268 6.10 -12.97 -27.59
CA GLY A 268 5.26 -12.49 -28.68
C GLY A 268 4.09 -13.41 -29.01
N GLU A 269 4.30 -14.73 -29.01
CA GLU A 269 3.27 -15.70 -29.39
C GLU A 269 2.27 -16.02 -28.28
N SER A 270 2.74 -16.18 -27.03
CA SER A 270 1.89 -16.59 -25.91
C SER A 270 1.37 -15.43 -25.06
N GLY A 271 1.97 -14.24 -25.18
CA GLY A 271 1.71 -13.09 -24.31
C GLY A 271 2.15 -13.30 -22.84
N GLY A 272 2.78 -14.43 -22.53
CA GLY A 272 3.22 -14.73 -21.16
C GLY A 272 4.41 -13.87 -20.71
N LEU A 273 4.48 -13.54 -19.42
CA LEU A 273 5.61 -12.82 -18.84
C LEU A 273 6.86 -13.74 -18.81
N VAL A 274 7.90 -13.37 -19.55
CA VAL A 274 9.17 -14.10 -19.59
C VAL A 274 10.09 -13.64 -18.47
N ALA A 275 10.20 -12.32 -18.28
CA ALA A 275 11.07 -11.72 -17.29
C ALA A 275 10.65 -10.28 -16.97
N ILE A 276 11.14 -9.78 -15.84
CA ILE A 276 11.29 -8.34 -15.62
C ILE A 276 12.75 -8.00 -15.88
N LEU A 277 12.97 -7.04 -16.76
CA LEU A 277 14.27 -6.60 -17.24
C LEU A 277 14.51 -5.14 -16.87
N GLU A 278 15.72 -4.67 -17.04
CA GLU A 278 16.05 -3.24 -17.13
C GLU A 278 17.11 -3.03 -18.21
N ALA A 279 17.22 -1.80 -18.72
CA ALA A 279 18.30 -1.41 -19.62
C ALA A 279 19.60 -1.21 -18.83
N SER A 280 20.71 -1.79 -19.33
CA SER A 280 22.05 -1.62 -18.80
C SER A 280 23.01 -1.34 -19.96
N GLY A 281 23.15 -0.08 -20.33
CA GLY A 281 23.79 0.34 -21.58
C GLY A 281 22.94 -0.12 -22.78
N ASP A 282 23.56 -0.80 -23.73
CA ASP A 282 22.92 -1.34 -24.94
C ASP A 282 22.31 -2.76 -24.74
N ARG A 283 22.38 -3.31 -23.53
CA ARG A 283 21.94 -4.66 -23.20
C ARG A 283 20.91 -4.69 -22.05
N SER A 284 20.18 -5.79 -21.97
CA SER A 284 19.27 -6.04 -20.86
C SER A 284 20.00 -6.59 -19.64
N ARG A 285 19.50 -6.27 -18.44
CA ARG A 285 19.79 -6.96 -17.17
C ARG A 285 18.51 -7.63 -16.69
N ILE A 286 18.60 -8.92 -16.35
CA ILE A 286 17.45 -9.69 -15.85
C ILE A 286 17.32 -9.39 -14.35
N LEU A 287 16.19 -8.80 -13.95
CA LEU A 287 15.82 -8.57 -12.56
C LEU A 287 15.03 -9.76 -11.98
N MET A 288 14.14 -10.33 -12.79
CA MET A 288 13.34 -11.49 -12.43
C MET A 288 13.02 -12.33 -13.67
N GLY A 289 13.36 -13.60 -13.69
CA GLY A 289 12.93 -14.55 -14.73
C GLY A 289 11.66 -15.30 -14.31
N VAL A 290 10.79 -15.65 -15.24
CA VAL A 290 9.60 -16.48 -15.02
C VAL A 290 9.83 -17.83 -15.70
N PRO A 291 9.75 -18.96 -14.96
CA PRO A 291 9.84 -20.29 -15.55
C PRO A 291 8.73 -20.54 -16.58
N ASP A 292 8.99 -21.32 -17.63
CA ASP A 292 8.02 -21.62 -18.68
C ASP A 292 6.70 -22.21 -18.14
N SER A 293 6.78 -23.01 -17.09
CA SER A 293 5.61 -23.62 -16.44
C SER A 293 4.73 -22.62 -15.67
N GLU A 294 5.17 -21.36 -15.51
CA GLU A 294 4.49 -20.30 -14.74
C GLU A 294 4.14 -19.06 -15.59
N ARG A 295 4.39 -19.11 -16.93
CA ARG A 295 4.10 -18.06 -17.91
C ARG A 295 2.66 -17.99 -18.35
#